data_b1d485616194bdb58a1f7d1c7a1a1ee5
#
_entry.id   b1d485616194bdb58a1f7d1c7a1a1ee5
#
_cell.length_a   1.000
_cell.length_b   1.000
_cell.length_c   1.000
_cell.angle_alpha   90.00
_cell.angle_beta   90.00
_cell.angle_gamma   90.00
#
_symmetry.space_group_name_H-M   'P 1'
#
loop_
_entity.id
_entity.type
_entity.pdbx_description
1 polymer ?
#
loop_
_entity_poly.entity_id
_entity_poly.type
_entity_poly.pdbx_seq_one_letter_code
_entity_poly.pdbx_strand_id
1 'polypeptide(L)'
;MAPRRHKDDDPLTRAIAPPPNETSTERELRMAVEQEAKRVSDAIDDELNRQRIAEKKSPRPIKILLLGQSESGKSTTLKNFQLMHSPKAFHAEKASWRAVIQLNVVQSIHAILDLISTAHTASNAASSSASTSSGHASSSLPSSLYSPTGTTPKEYPPLTPDHLKLKMRLAPLIQVEAALIRKLLPLDQVEVLARSNLTSSPFNQEISVNSSAGWKTAFNRLLRNANGRDSCDSIDLINWADPDDPGVILHACSDDMIKLWADPTIRKLMAVEKMRPEEMAGFFLDALHRVTSPKYIPTDDDILRARLKTVGVSEHRFQVKTGHLGSSMSSDWRVFDVGGQRSLLAAWVPYFDDMNAILFLAPISCFDQVLQEDPNVNRLADSFLLWKSIVSNPLLKKTDLVLFLNKCDILRTKLESGIRLGDYITSYGDRPNDFESASTYLRKKFAGLMKEHAGDRPFYCHFTSVTDTQSTALILQNVQDVIVRDNLKRSALVG
;
A
#
# COMPACT_ATOMS: atom_id res chain seq x y z
N MET A 1 36.35 -0.26 -56.21
CA MET A 1 37.21 -0.18 -55.01
C MET A 1 36.63 0.82 -54.07
N ALA A 2 36.05 0.38 -52.96
CA ALA A 2 35.57 1.26 -51.90
C ALA A 2 36.76 1.78 -51.07
N PRO A 3 36.80 3.06 -50.66
CA PRO A 3 37.89 3.60 -49.88
C PRO A 3 37.95 2.93 -48.50
N ARG A 4 39.14 2.43 -48.12
CA ARG A 4 39.42 1.95 -46.76
C ARG A 4 39.25 3.15 -45.79
N ARG A 5 38.16 3.18 -45.04
CA ARG A 5 38.01 4.09 -43.88
C ARG A 5 39.11 3.78 -42.89
N HIS A 6 39.87 4.80 -42.50
CA HIS A 6 40.86 4.72 -41.43
C HIS A 6 40.16 4.30 -40.14
N LYS A 7 40.77 3.41 -39.34
CA LYS A 7 40.28 2.96 -38.02
C LYS A 7 40.12 4.11 -37.05
N ASP A 8 40.77 5.25 -37.31
CA ASP A 8 40.77 6.43 -36.41
C ASP A 8 39.56 7.35 -36.59
N ASP A 9 38.63 7.03 -37.49
CA ASP A 9 37.47 7.88 -37.81
C ASP A 9 36.16 7.35 -37.18
N ASP A 10 36.27 6.33 -36.34
CA ASP A 10 35.11 5.79 -35.62
C ASP A 10 34.76 6.68 -34.40
N PRO A 11 33.52 7.23 -34.33
CA PRO A 11 33.07 8.04 -33.20
C PRO A 11 33.19 7.35 -31.85
N LEU A 12 33.02 6.03 -31.81
CA LEU A 12 33.12 5.23 -30.57
C LEU A 12 34.59 5.11 -30.13
N THR A 13 35.53 4.87 -31.06
CA THR A 13 36.95 4.85 -30.71
C THR A 13 37.46 6.19 -30.25
N ARG A 14 36.93 7.29 -30.81
CA ARG A 14 37.24 8.68 -30.36
C ARG A 14 36.65 8.99 -28.96
N ALA A 15 35.46 8.49 -28.64
CA ALA A 15 34.83 8.67 -27.35
C ALA A 15 35.53 7.92 -26.18
N ILE A 16 36.26 6.81 -26.52
CA ILE A 16 36.97 5.97 -25.54
C ILE A 16 38.45 6.37 -25.47
N ALA A 17 38.95 7.20 -26.41
CA ALA A 17 40.35 7.58 -26.46
C ALA A 17 40.75 8.43 -25.21
N PRO A 18 41.92 8.17 -24.62
CA PRO A 18 42.43 8.96 -23.52
C PRO A 18 42.63 10.43 -23.92
N PRO A 19 42.57 11.39 -22.95
CA PRO A 19 42.80 12.81 -23.24
C PRO A 19 44.11 13.04 -23.95
N PRO A 20 44.16 13.89 -25.00
CA PRO A 20 45.34 14.03 -25.85
C PRO A 20 46.56 14.67 -25.13
N ASN A 21 46.38 15.29 -23.97
CA ASN A 21 47.43 15.98 -23.21
C ASN A 21 47.60 15.38 -21.78
N GLU A 22 47.36 14.09 -21.63
CA GLU A 22 47.46 13.39 -20.33
C GLU A 22 48.93 13.34 -19.87
N THR A 23 49.19 13.79 -18.66
CA THR A 23 50.52 13.67 -18.02
C THR A 23 50.79 12.23 -17.59
N SER A 24 52.08 11.87 -17.38
CA SER A 24 52.45 10.52 -16.94
C SER A 24 51.75 10.10 -15.65
N THR A 25 51.60 11.00 -14.68
CA THR A 25 50.93 10.76 -13.41
C THR A 25 49.42 10.59 -13.55
N GLU A 26 48.78 11.37 -14.42
CA GLU A 26 47.34 11.24 -14.71
C GLU A 26 47.02 9.93 -15.41
N ARG A 27 47.91 9.51 -16.33
CA ARG A 27 47.80 8.22 -17.01
C ARG A 27 47.89 7.04 -16.03
N GLU A 28 48.83 7.08 -15.09
CA GLU A 28 48.96 6.04 -14.05
C GLU A 28 47.71 5.98 -13.15
N LEU A 29 47.20 7.12 -12.73
CA LEU A 29 45.98 7.21 -11.95
C LEU A 29 44.77 6.66 -12.72
N ARG A 30 44.59 7.05 -13.98
CA ARG A 30 43.51 6.52 -14.81
C ARG A 30 43.61 5.02 -14.97
N MET A 31 44.80 4.49 -15.31
CA MET A 31 45.01 3.05 -15.45
C MET A 31 44.74 2.28 -14.16
N ALA A 32 45.08 2.84 -12.99
CA ALA A 32 44.78 2.25 -11.68
C ALA A 32 43.26 2.24 -11.40
N VAL A 33 42.56 3.32 -11.72
CA VAL A 33 41.09 3.40 -11.57
C VAL A 33 40.39 2.43 -12.55
N GLU A 34 40.84 2.36 -13.80
CA GLU A 34 40.29 1.42 -14.79
C GLU A 34 40.54 -0.04 -14.37
N GLN A 35 41.72 -0.34 -13.86
CA GLN A 35 42.06 -1.67 -13.37
C GLN A 35 41.18 -2.07 -12.15
N GLU A 36 40.96 -1.14 -11.20
CA GLU A 36 40.09 -1.39 -10.06
C GLU A 36 38.63 -1.53 -10.50
N ALA A 37 38.14 -0.68 -11.41
CA ALA A 37 36.78 -0.79 -11.97
C ALA A 37 36.58 -2.13 -12.68
N LYS A 38 37.59 -2.58 -13.44
CA LYS A 38 37.58 -3.91 -14.09
C LYS A 38 37.53 -5.03 -13.03
N ARG A 39 38.36 -4.95 -12.00
CA ARG A 39 38.40 -5.94 -10.91
C ARG A 39 37.04 -6.05 -10.20
N VAL A 40 36.38 -4.91 -9.96
CA VAL A 40 35.04 -4.88 -9.36
C VAL A 40 34.02 -5.48 -10.31
N SER A 41 34.06 -5.15 -11.62
CA SER A 41 33.18 -5.73 -12.64
C SER A 41 33.35 -7.26 -12.73
N ASP A 42 34.57 -7.74 -12.83
CA ASP A 42 34.89 -9.18 -12.90
C ASP A 42 34.40 -9.92 -11.64
N ALA A 43 34.54 -9.31 -10.45
CA ALA A 43 34.03 -9.87 -9.19
C ALA A 43 32.50 -9.95 -9.16
N ILE A 44 31.81 -8.95 -9.70
CA ILE A 44 30.35 -8.94 -9.85
C ILE A 44 29.91 -10.04 -10.83
N ASP A 45 30.58 -10.16 -11.97
CA ASP A 45 30.28 -11.18 -12.99
C ASP A 45 30.51 -12.61 -12.43
N ASP A 46 31.55 -12.82 -11.67
CA ASP A 46 31.84 -14.09 -10.98
C ASP A 46 30.76 -14.42 -9.95
N GLU A 47 30.29 -13.44 -9.21
CA GLU A 47 29.20 -13.63 -8.24
C GLU A 47 27.87 -13.94 -8.94
N LEU A 48 27.53 -13.20 -10.00
CA LEU A 48 26.35 -13.46 -10.82
C LEU A 48 26.41 -14.87 -11.45
N ASN A 49 27.57 -15.32 -11.94
CA ASN A 49 27.72 -16.66 -12.48
C ASN A 49 27.59 -17.75 -11.40
N ARG A 50 28.14 -17.53 -10.18
CA ARG A 50 27.95 -18.43 -9.05
C ARG A 50 26.47 -18.54 -8.66
N GLN A 51 25.75 -17.40 -8.60
CA GLN A 51 24.32 -17.38 -8.33
C GLN A 51 23.52 -18.13 -9.42
N ARG A 52 23.84 -17.92 -10.69
CA ARG A 52 23.23 -18.61 -11.83
C ARG A 52 23.41 -20.13 -11.79
N ILE A 53 24.60 -20.58 -11.40
CA ILE A 53 24.90 -22.02 -11.26
C ILE A 53 24.15 -22.60 -10.06
N ALA A 54 24.10 -21.88 -8.96
CA ALA A 54 23.36 -22.27 -7.75
C ALA A 54 21.84 -22.34 -8.04
N GLU A 55 21.28 -21.35 -8.74
CA GLU A 55 19.87 -21.35 -9.16
C GLU A 55 19.51 -22.50 -10.10
N LYS A 56 20.40 -22.85 -11.03
CA LYS A 56 20.18 -24.01 -11.92
C LYS A 56 20.19 -25.36 -11.19
N LYS A 57 20.90 -25.47 -10.07
CA LYS A 57 20.97 -26.68 -9.23
C LYS A 57 19.86 -26.77 -8.19
N SER A 58 19.26 -25.62 -7.85
CA SER A 58 18.16 -25.56 -6.87
C SER A 58 16.83 -25.97 -7.51
N PRO A 59 15.91 -26.59 -6.73
CA PRO A 59 14.55 -26.80 -7.19
C PRO A 59 13.93 -25.45 -7.62
N ARG A 60 13.12 -25.47 -8.68
CA ARG A 60 12.49 -24.24 -9.19
C ARG A 60 11.65 -23.59 -8.09
N PRO A 61 11.83 -22.30 -7.80
CA PRO A 61 11.05 -21.61 -6.79
C PRO A 61 9.58 -21.53 -7.20
N ILE A 62 8.67 -21.61 -6.24
CA ILE A 62 7.25 -21.35 -6.45
C ILE A 62 7.03 -19.84 -6.42
N LYS A 63 6.59 -19.28 -7.55
CA LYS A 63 6.36 -17.84 -7.72
C LYS A 63 4.88 -17.51 -7.59
N ILE A 64 4.54 -16.61 -6.69
CA ILE A 64 3.19 -16.14 -6.42
C ILE A 64 3.13 -14.62 -6.61
N LEU A 65 2.11 -14.17 -7.35
CA LEU A 65 1.86 -12.77 -7.58
C LEU A 65 0.59 -12.32 -6.84
N LEU A 66 0.70 -11.28 -6.03
CA LEU A 66 -0.45 -10.66 -5.35
C LEU A 66 -1.01 -9.54 -6.21
N LEU A 67 -2.24 -9.67 -6.67
CA LEU A 67 -2.94 -8.68 -7.50
C LEU A 67 -4.20 -8.15 -6.83
N GLY A 68 -4.65 -7.00 -7.26
CA GLY A 68 -5.87 -6.34 -6.79
C GLY A 68 -5.67 -4.83 -6.67
N GLN A 69 -6.74 -4.10 -6.44
CA GLN A 69 -6.73 -2.65 -6.28
C GLN A 69 -5.88 -2.16 -5.10
N SER A 70 -5.67 -0.84 -5.05
CA SER A 70 -5.16 -0.18 -3.83
C SER A 70 -6.08 -0.53 -2.64
N GLU A 71 -5.48 -0.77 -1.47
CA GLU A 71 -6.19 -1.14 -0.23
C GLU A 71 -7.02 -2.45 -0.30
N SER A 72 -6.76 -3.31 -1.26
CA SER A 72 -7.44 -4.62 -1.33
C SER A 72 -6.95 -5.63 -0.28
N GLY A 73 -5.81 -5.36 0.39
CA GLY A 73 -5.22 -6.22 1.43
C GLY A 73 -3.99 -7.01 0.98
N LYS A 74 -3.41 -6.72 -0.20
CA LYS A 74 -2.21 -7.41 -0.73
C LYS A 74 -1.04 -7.40 0.26
N SER A 75 -0.61 -6.22 0.68
CA SER A 75 0.52 -6.07 1.61
C SER A 75 0.22 -6.65 2.99
N THR A 76 -1.06 -6.68 3.43
CA THR A 76 -1.46 -7.38 4.65
C THR A 76 -1.37 -8.91 4.47
N THR A 77 -1.78 -9.44 3.32
CA THR A 77 -1.60 -10.86 2.98
C THR A 77 -0.12 -11.24 2.97
N LEU A 78 0.74 -10.39 2.40
CA LEU A 78 2.19 -10.59 2.44
C LEU A 78 2.73 -10.61 3.87
N LYS A 79 2.27 -9.70 4.74
CA LYS A 79 2.64 -9.70 6.17
C LYS A 79 2.21 -10.99 6.88
N ASN A 80 1.05 -11.55 6.54
CA ASN A 80 0.63 -12.85 7.05
C ASN A 80 1.57 -13.98 6.58
N PHE A 81 1.98 -13.98 5.31
CA PHE A 81 3.02 -14.91 4.83
C PHE A 81 4.32 -14.76 5.62
N GLN A 82 4.75 -13.53 5.89
CA GLN A 82 5.95 -13.23 6.65
C GLN A 82 5.82 -13.72 8.10
N LEU A 83 4.68 -13.47 8.75
CA LEU A 83 4.40 -13.93 10.11
C LEU A 83 4.42 -15.46 10.21
N MET A 84 3.85 -16.16 9.24
CA MET A 84 3.77 -17.64 9.21
C MET A 84 5.13 -18.30 8.95
N HIS A 85 5.91 -17.78 8.00
CA HIS A 85 7.11 -18.47 7.50
C HIS A 85 8.42 -17.85 7.99
N SER A 86 8.41 -16.62 8.49
CA SER A 86 9.58 -15.89 8.97
C SER A 86 9.26 -15.05 10.21
N PRO A 87 8.69 -15.62 11.30
CA PRO A 87 8.21 -14.83 12.45
C PRO A 87 9.33 -14.03 13.12
N LYS A 88 10.56 -14.54 13.17
CA LYS A 88 11.71 -13.79 13.70
C LYS A 88 12.00 -12.52 12.91
N ALA A 89 11.97 -12.59 11.57
CA ALA A 89 12.17 -11.43 10.72
C ALA A 89 11.01 -10.44 10.85
N PHE A 90 9.77 -10.94 10.96
CA PHE A 90 8.58 -10.11 11.19
C PHE A 90 8.68 -9.33 12.51
N HIS A 91 9.07 -10.00 13.60
CA HIS A 91 9.22 -9.36 14.91
C HIS A 91 10.41 -8.39 14.96
N ALA A 92 11.48 -8.66 14.22
CA ALA A 92 12.62 -7.75 14.11
C ALA A 92 12.25 -6.40 13.44
N GLU A 93 11.11 -6.28 12.78
CA GLU A 93 10.64 -5.05 12.14
C GLU A 93 9.73 -4.20 13.04
N LYS A 94 9.40 -4.62 14.26
CA LYS A 94 8.42 -3.95 15.15
C LYS A 94 8.74 -2.47 15.39
N ALA A 95 10.01 -2.12 15.57
CA ALA A 95 10.43 -0.74 15.78
C ALA A 95 10.11 0.16 14.56
N SER A 96 10.31 -0.35 13.35
CA SER A 96 9.98 0.36 12.11
C SER A 96 8.47 0.55 11.96
N TRP A 97 7.69 -0.47 12.30
CA TRP A 97 6.24 -0.42 12.24
C TRP A 97 5.63 0.55 13.27
N ARG A 98 6.31 0.79 14.42
CA ARG A 98 5.90 1.84 15.38
C ARG A 98 5.77 3.20 14.70
N ALA A 99 6.79 3.61 13.94
CA ALA A 99 6.78 4.88 13.23
C ALA A 99 5.65 4.95 12.17
N VAL A 100 5.41 3.84 11.44
CA VAL A 100 4.32 3.77 10.46
C VAL A 100 2.95 3.91 11.13
N ILE A 101 2.71 3.24 12.26
CA ILE A 101 1.45 3.29 13.00
C ILE A 101 1.21 4.70 13.55
N GLN A 102 2.23 5.31 14.13
CA GLN A 102 2.16 6.70 14.61
C GLN A 102 1.84 7.67 13.48
N LEU A 103 2.43 7.46 12.30
CA LEU A 103 2.12 8.24 11.10
C LEU A 103 0.66 8.06 10.65
N ASN A 104 0.14 6.84 10.66
CA ASN A 104 -1.26 6.56 10.30
C ASN A 104 -2.23 7.27 11.26
N VAL A 105 -1.91 7.34 12.57
CA VAL A 105 -2.69 8.11 13.55
C VAL A 105 -2.69 9.58 13.18
N VAL A 106 -1.52 10.18 12.96
CA VAL A 106 -1.40 11.61 12.64
C VAL A 106 -2.15 11.94 11.35
N GLN A 107 -2.03 11.14 10.30
CA GLN A 107 -2.74 11.34 9.04
C GLN A 107 -4.26 11.25 9.20
N SER A 108 -4.75 10.32 10.02
CA SER A 108 -6.17 10.21 10.32
C SER A 108 -6.71 11.44 11.06
N ILE A 109 -5.96 11.97 12.02
CA ILE A 109 -6.32 13.21 12.73
C ILE A 109 -6.28 14.40 11.79
N HIS A 110 -5.24 14.54 10.95
CA HIS A 110 -5.15 15.63 9.97
C HIS A 110 -6.34 15.64 9.02
N ALA A 111 -6.77 14.49 8.52
CA ALA A 111 -7.96 14.40 7.67
C ALA A 111 -9.23 14.93 8.36
N ILE A 112 -9.39 14.69 9.67
CA ILE A 112 -10.49 15.25 10.47
C ILE A 112 -10.34 16.77 10.66
N LEU A 113 -9.11 17.25 10.91
CA LEU A 113 -8.84 18.69 11.07
C LEU A 113 -9.07 19.48 9.77
N ASP A 114 -8.77 18.89 8.62
CA ASP A 114 -9.06 19.48 7.30
C ASP A 114 -10.56 19.55 7.05
N LEU A 115 -11.29 18.54 7.45
CA LEU A 115 -12.75 18.51 7.38
C LEU A 115 -13.37 19.64 8.22
N ILE A 116 -12.88 19.87 9.45
CA ILE A 116 -13.29 21.00 10.30
C ILE A 116 -13.01 22.33 9.58
N SER A 117 -11.88 22.45 8.93
CA SER A 117 -11.49 23.67 8.20
C SER A 117 -12.43 23.95 7.05
N THR A 118 -12.75 22.92 6.28
CA THR A 118 -13.68 22.99 5.14
C THR A 118 -15.09 23.39 5.58
N ALA A 119 -15.59 22.77 6.64
CA ALA A 119 -16.90 23.08 7.19
C ALA A 119 -16.98 24.52 7.76
N HIS A 120 -15.92 24.97 8.44
CA HIS A 120 -15.82 26.33 8.95
C HIS A 120 -15.80 27.38 7.84
N THR A 121 -15.05 27.16 6.75
CA THR A 121 -15.02 28.08 5.59
C THR A 121 -16.35 28.11 4.87
N ALA A 122 -17.04 26.99 4.71
CA ALA A 122 -18.36 26.91 4.09
C ALA A 122 -19.42 27.64 4.93
N SER A 123 -19.40 27.49 6.26
CA SER A 123 -20.31 28.19 7.17
C SER A 123 -20.11 29.72 7.12
N ASN A 124 -18.87 30.20 7.08
CA ASN A 124 -18.57 31.63 6.98
C ASN A 124 -18.99 32.21 5.61
N ALA A 125 -18.85 31.46 4.52
CA ALA A 125 -19.30 31.88 3.19
C ALA A 125 -20.84 32.00 3.13
N ALA A 126 -21.56 31.07 3.76
CA ALA A 126 -23.02 31.12 3.86
C ALA A 126 -23.52 32.32 4.68
N SER A 127 -22.85 32.65 5.78
CA SER A 127 -23.20 33.80 6.62
C SER A 127 -22.91 35.14 5.93
N SER A 128 -21.85 35.25 5.12
CA SER A 128 -21.51 36.47 4.38
C SER A 128 -22.48 36.74 3.21
N SER A 129 -23.02 35.70 2.57
CA SER A 129 -24.02 35.85 1.50
C SER A 129 -25.40 36.23 2.02
N ALA A 130 -25.73 35.90 3.27
CA ALA A 130 -26.99 36.28 3.92
C ALA A 130 -27.02 37.75 4.35
N SER A 131 -25.87 38.37 4.60
CA SER A 131 -25.76 39.77 5.07
C SER A 131 -25.79 40.82 3.95
N THR A 132 -25.72 40.42 2.66
CA THR A 132 -25.74 41.33 1.50
C THR A 132 -27.12 41.47 0.85
N SER A 133 -28.16 40.82 1.36
CA SER A 133 -29.50 40.86 0.76
C SER A 133 -30.45 41.92 1.35
N SER A 134 -29.98 42.86 2.16
CA SER A 134 -30.79 44.00 2.66
C SER A 134 -30.30 45.34 2.06
N GLY A 135 -30.66 45.62 0.80
CA GLY A 135 -30.42 46.93 0.19
C GLY A 135 -30.53 46.97 -1.32
N HIS A 136 -31.63 47.53 -1.78
CA HIS A 136 -31.92 48.04 -3.11
C HIS A 136 -32.29 47.07 -4.25
N ALA A 137 -33.60 47.05 -4.50
CA ALA A 137 -34.20 46.67 -5.76
C ALA A 137 -33.68 47.59 -6.88
N SER A 138 -32.93 47.04 -7.83
CA SER A 138 -32.72 47.65 -9.16
C SER A 138 -32.76 46.53 -10.18
N SER A 139 -33.75 46.65 -11.06
CA SER A 139 -34.00 45.82 -12.21
C SER A 139 -32.85 45.79 -13.20
N SER A 140 -32.30 44.63 -13.47
CA SER A 140 -31.63 44.34 -14.74
C SER A 140 -31.59 42.82 -14.97
N LEU A 141 -32.04 42.45 -16.14
CA LEU A 141 -32.14 41.22 -16.92
C LEU A 141 -31.36 39.96 -16.50
N PRO A 142 -31.92 38.75 -16.71
CA PRO A 142 -31.32 37.48 -16.33
C PRO A 142 -30.25 37.04 -17.33
N SER A 143 -29.03 37.02 -16.94
CA SER A 143 -27.99 36.22 -17.62
C SER A 143 -28.10 34.78 -17.14
N SER A 144 -28.98 34.03 -17.80
CA SER A 144 -28.98 32.59 -17.81
C SER A 144 -27.72 32.09 -18.49
N LEU A 145 -27.06 31.08 -17.86
CA LEU A 145 -26.66 29.84 -18.48
C LEU A 145 -25.33 29.32 -17.85
N TYR A 146 -25.45 28.05 -17.44
CA TYR A 146 -24.39 27.16 -16.96
C TYR A 146 -23.95 27.25 -15.48
N SER A 147 -24.77 26.66 -14.60
CA SER A 147 -24.29 25.94 -13.44
C SER A 147 -24.37 24.44 -13.72
N PRO A 148 -23.29 23.71 -13.73
CA PRO A 148 -23.33 22.25 -13.81
C PRO A 148 -23.67 21.65 -12.46
N THR A 149 -24.61 20.72 -12.46
CA THR A 149 -24.96 19.73 -11.44
C THR A 149 -25.57 20.26 -10.12
N GLY A 150 -26.86 19.92 -9.96
CA GLY A 150 -27.66 20.11 -8.75
C GLY A 150 -27.12 19.30 -7.56
N THR A 151 -26.16 19.87 -6.85
CA THR A 151 -25.81 19.45 -5.48
C THR A 151 -26.62 20.33 -4.53
N THR A 152 -27.58 19.73 -3.82
CA THR A 152 -28.19 20.36 -2.66
C THR A 152 -27.09 20.88 -1.72
N PRO A 153 -27.21 22.13 -1.21
CA PRO A 153 -26.23 22.67 -0.28
C PRO A 153 -26.06 21.70 0.91
N LYS A 154 -24.82 21.26 1.17
CA LYS A 154 -24.53 20.42 2.32
C LYS A 154 -24.73 21.25 3.59
N GLU A 155 -25.60 20.81 4.46
CA GLU A 155 -25.81 21.41 5.76
C GLU A 155 -24.83 20.82 6.76
N TYR A 156 -23.82 21.62 7.16
CA TYR A 156 -22.83 21.20 8.14
C TYR A 156 -23.33 21.46 9.56
N PRO A 157 -23.02 20.56 10.52
CA PRO A 157 -23.32 20.81 11.94
C PRO A 157 -22.57 22.06 12.42
N PRO A 158 -23.15 22.86 13.34
CA PRO A 158 -22.52 24.07 13.84
C PRO A 158 -21.25 23.72 14.63
N LEU A 159 -20.13 24.31 14.22
CA LEU A 159 -18.87 24.19 14.91
C LEU A 159 -18.77 25.20 16.05
N THR A 160 -18.35 24.74 17.22
CA THR A 160 -18.12 25.62 18.39
C THR A 160 -16.70 26.17 18.40
N PRO A 161 -16.42 27.27 19.13
CA PRO A 161 -15.06 27.77 19.31
C PRO A 161 -14.09 26.74 19.90
N ASP A 162 -14.61 25.76 20.66
CA ASP A 162 -13.78 24.71 21.25
C ASP A 162 -13.23 23.73 20.22
N HIS A 163 -13.95 23.46 19.14
CA HIS A 163 -13.42 22.69 18.01
C HIS A 163 -12.23 23.41 17.34
N LEU A 164 -12.31 24.74 17.22
CA LEU A 164 -11.20 25.54 16.66
C LEU A 164 -10.00 25.58 17.63
N LYS A 165 -10.24 25.65 18.94
CA LYS A 165 -9.17 25.54 19.95
C LYS A 165 -8.50 24.17 19.91
N LEU A 166 -9.27 23.07 19.80
CA LEU A 166 -8.72 21.72 19.64
C LEU A 166 -7.83 21.64 18.38
N LYS A 167 -8.28 22.21 17.26
CA LYS A 167 -7.47 22.28 16.04
C LYS A 167 -6.14 22.99 16.27
N MET A 168 -6.15 24.13 16.98
CA MET A 168 -4.91 24.88 17.28
C MET A 168 -3.99 24.08 18.22
N ARG A 169 -4.53 23.39 19.22
CA ARG A 169 -3.74 22.58 20.16
C ARG A 169 -3.12 21.36 19.50
N LEU A 170 -3.75 20.83 18.43
CA LEU A 170 -3.24 19.71 17.65
C LEU A 170 -2.29 20.14 16.49
N ALA A 171 -2.03 21.45 16.34
CA ALA A 171 -1.08 21.96 15.34
C ALA A 171 0.34 21.33 15.42
N PRO A 172 0.89 20.97 16.60
CA PRO A 172 2.19 20.31 16.70
C PRO A 172 2.28 18.97 15.96
N LEU A 173 1.16 18.32 15.66
CA LEU A 173 1.13 17.07 14.88
C LEU A 173 1.73 17.21 13.47
N ILE A 174 1.76 18.42 12.89
CA ILE A 174 2.44 18.72 11.63
C ILE A 174 3.95 18.42 11.74
N GLN A 175 4.55 18.81 12.87
CA GLN A 175 5.98 18.55 13.11
C GLN A 175 6.24 17.06 13.34
N VAL A 176 5.32 16.37 14.03
CA VAL A 176 5.36 14.91 14.23
C VAL A 176 5.31 14.20 12.89
N GLU A 177 4.40 14.56 12.00
CA GLU A 177 4.28 13.99 10.67
C GLU A 177 5.59 14.16 9.88
N ALA A 178 6.12 15.37 9.81
CA ALA A 178 7.36 15.66 9.11
C ALA A 178 8.56 14.88 9.67
N ALA A 179 8.63 14.70 11.00
CA ALA A 179 9.68 13.91 11.65
C ALA A 179 9.56 12.42 11.35
N LEU A 180 8.32 11.87 11.38
CA LEU A 180 8.05 10.46 11.04
C LEU A 180 8.35 10.16 9.57
N ILE A 181 7.99 11.08 8.66
CA ILE A 181 8.32 10.98 7.24
C ILE A 181 9.82 10.90 7.01
N ARG A 182 10.61 11.78 7.65
CA ARG A 182 12.08 11.75 7.55
C ARG A 182 12.67 10.46 8.08
N LYS A 183 12.08 9.87 9.13
CA LYS A 183 12.52 8.57 9.68
C LYS A 183 12.22 7.40 8.71
N LEU A 184 11.17 7.50 7.91
CA LEU A 184 10.70 6.42 7.03
C LEU A 184 11.25 6.49 5.60
N LEU A 185 11.63 7.67 5.12
CA LEU A 185 12.11 7.85 3.76
C LEU A 185 13.65 7.93 3.69
N PRO A 186 14.26 7.37 2.63
CA PRO A 186 15.67 7.62 2.31
C PRO A 186 15.91 9.11 2.03
N LEU A 187 17.13 9.59 2.34
CA LEU A 187 17.49 11.02 2.24
C LEU A 187 17.29 11.63 0.84
N ASP A 188 17.56 10.85 -0.20
CA ASP A 188 17.35 11.22 -1.61
C ASP A 188 15.88 11.47 -1.96
N GLN A 189 14.95 10.74 -1.34
CA GLN A 189 13.52 10.92 -1.55
C GLN A 189 12.93 12.07 -0.72
N VAL A 190 13.52 12.37 0.43
CA VAL A 190 13.11 13.52 1.26
C VAL A 190 13.35 14.85 0.51
N GLU A 191 14.47 14.98 -0.21
CA GLU A 191 14.76 16.19 -1.02
C GLU A 191 13.79 16.36 -2.20
N VAL A 192 13.39 15.28 -2.85
CA VAL A 192 12.42 15.32 -3.95
C VAL A 192 11.04 15.76 -3.45
N LEU A 193 10.61 15.24 -2.28
CA LEU A 193 9.35 15.64 -1.64
C LEU A 193 9.38 17.11 -1.19
N ALA A 194 10.49 17.56 -0.62
CA ALA A 194 10.64 18.96 -0.21
C ALA A 194 10.55 19.94 -1.40
N ARG A 195 10.98 19.53 -2.59
CA ARG A 195 10.87 20.33 -3.82
C ARG A 195 9.47 20.29 -4.45
N SER A 196 8.73 19.18 -4.29
CA SER A 196 7.36 19.04 -4.82
C SER A 196 6.29 19.74 -3.97
N ASN A 197 6.57 20.01 -2.69
CA ASN A 197 5.64 20.63 -1.74
C ASN A 197 5.42 22.14 -1.98
N LEU A 198 6.01 22.74 -3.01
CA LEU A 198 5.80 24.15 -3.36
C LEU A 198 4.45 24.43 -4.04
N THR A 199 3.68 23.43 -4.43
CA THR A 199 2.46 23.61 -5.25
C THR A 199 1.20 22.88 -4.76
N SER A 200 1.26 22.05 -3.72
CA SER A 200 0.09 21.31 -3.21
C SER A 200 0.03 21.33 -1.68
N SER A 201 -1.19 21.32 -1.14
CA SER A 201 -1.43 21.24 0.30
C SER A 201 -0.66 20.06 0.90
N PRO A 202 0.18 20.28 1.94
CA PRO A 202 1.01 19.23 2.53
C PRO A 202 0.20 18.06 3.13
N PHE A 203 -1.10 18.22 3.31
CA PHE A 203 -1.97 17.29 4.04
C PHE A 203 -2.56 16.15 3.21
N ASN A 204 -2.41 16.18 1.86
CA ASN A 204 -3.03 15.18 0.98
C ASN A 204 -2.03 14.23 0.29
N GLN A 205 -0.75 14.25 0.64
CA GLN A 205 0.22 13.34 0.06
C GLN A 205 0.32 12.05 0.88
N GLU A 206 -0.32 10.99 0.39
CA GLU A 206 -0.04 9.64 0.87
C GLU A 206 1.44 9.32 0.67
N ILE A 207 2.12 9.02 1.78
CA ILE A 207 3.52 8.62 1.72
C ILE A 207 3.62 7.27 1.06
N SER A 208 4.29 7.30 -0.06
CA SER A 208 4.55 6.18 -0.92
C SER A 208 6.00 5.75 -0.68
N VAL A 209 6.18 4.61 -0.06
CA VAL A 209 7.51 4.05 0.15
C VAL A 209 7.75 2.97 -0.87
N ASN A 210 8.90 3.06 -1.58
CA ASN A 210 9.34 1.97 -2.44
C ASN A 210 9.42 0.71 -1.59
N SER A 211 8.66 -0.30 -1.94
CA SER A 211 8.57 -1.58 -1.23
C SER A 211 9.86 -2.40 -1.28
N SER A 212 10.84 -1.99 -2.11
CA SER A 212 12.20 -2.51 -2.02
C SER A 212 12.77 -2.21 -0.63
N ALA A 213 13.56 -3.12 -0.07
CA ALA A 213 14.10 -3.11 1.30
C ALA A 213 14.77 -1.79 1.78
N GLY A 214 14.77 -0.74 0.95
CA GLY A 214 15.45 0.53 1.18
C GLY A 214 14.97 1.28 2.44
N TRP A 215 13.66 1.35 2.69
CA TRP A 215 13.16 2.04 3.88
C TRP A 215 13.48 1.29 5.19
N LYS A 216 13.39 -0.05 5.17
CA LYS A 216 13.78 -0.90 6.31
C LYS A 216 15.28 -0.80 6.57
N THR A 217 16.08 -0.74 5.52
CA THR A 217 17.54 -0.60 5.62
C THR A 217 17.94 0.78 6.10
N ALA A 218 17.28 1.85 5.64
CA ALA A 218 17.50 3.21 6.11
C ALA A 218 17.14 3.34 7.58
N PHE A 219 16.01 2.79 8.01
CA PHE A 219 15.59 2.79 9.40
C PHE A 219 16.54 1.96 10.28
N ASN A 220 16.93 0.75 9.87
CA ASN A 220 17.90 -0.08 10.60
C ASN A 220 19.28 0.56 10.66
N ARG A 221 19.69 1.34 9.63
CA ARG A 221 20.96 2.08 9.65
C ARG A 221 20.93 3.21 10.67
N LEU A 222 19.83 3.93 10.80
CA LEU A 222 19.63 4.95 11.84
C LEU A 222 19.66 4.35 13.24
N LEU A 223 19.06 3.18 13.43
CA LEU A 223 19.05 2.47 14.70
C LEU A 223 20.45 1.88 15.04
N ARG A 224 21.18 1.35 14.06
CA ARG A 224 22.55 0.80 14.25
C ARG A 224 23.57 1.86 14.63
N ASN A 225 23.46 3.08 14.11
CA ASN A 225 24.34 4.19 14.49
C ASN A 225 24.18 4.62 15.95
N ALA A 226 23.07 4.27 16.61
CA ALA A 226 22.83 4.65 17.99
C ALA A 226 23.48 3.71 19.02
N ASN A 227 23.68 2.40 18.76
CA ASN A 227 23.99 1.45 19.83
C ASN A 227 25.01 0.34 19.52
N GLY A 228 25.61 0.22 18.35
CA GLY A 228 26.77 -0.67 18.09
C GLY A 228 26.68 -2.17 18.51
N ARG A 229 25.51 -2.70 18.84
CA ARG A 229 25.29 -4.09 19.29
C ARG A 229 24.42 -4.87 18.30
N ASP A 230 24.87 -6.06 17.96
CA ASP A 230 24.10 -7.07 17.22
C ASP A 230 23.04 -7.71 18.16
N SER A 231 22.03 -6.96 18.59
CA SER A 231 20.91 -7.54 19.31
C SER A 231 19.80 -7.99 18.33
N CYS A 232 19.26 -9.18 18.59
CA CYS A 232 18.30 -9.86 17.72
C CYS A 232 16.89 -9.23 17.73
N ASP A 233 16.59 -8.35 18.70
CA ASP A 233 15.29 -7.68 18.85
C ASP A 233 15.39 -6.19 18.54
N SER A 234 14.65 -5.73 17.55
CA SER A 234 14.61 -4.33 17.14
C SER A 234 14.05 -3.39 18.21
N ILE A 235 13.38 -3.94 19.22
CA ILE A 235 12.79 -3.18 20.34
C ILE A 235 13.89 -2.61 21.23
N ASP A 236 15.00 -3.34 21.44
CA ASP A 236 16.15 -2.89 22.20
C ASP A 236 16.91 -1.74 21.54
N LEU A 237 16.63 -1.51 20.24
CA LEU A 237 17.22 -0.41 19.46
C LEU A 237 16.46 0.91 19.62
N ILE A 238 15.28 0.90 20.25
CA ILE A 238 14.49 2.12 20.46
C ILE A 238 15.11 2.90 21.63
N ASN A 239 15.62 4.09 21.34
CA ASN A 239 16.05 5.01 22.39
C ASN A 239 14.83 5.69 23.03
N TRP A 240 14.32 5.13 24.12
CA TRP A 240 13.17 5.65 24.86
C TRP A 240 13.43 6.99 25.55
N ALA A 241 14.70 7.41 25.67
CA ALA A 241 15.11 8.67 26.28
C ALA A 241 15.42 9.75 25.25
N ASP A 242 15.14 9.51 23.96
CA ASP A 242 15.34 10.49 22.90
C ASP A 242 14.33 11.65 23.05
N PRO A 243 14.78 12.89 23.38
CA PRO A 243 13.87 14.03 23.50
C PRO A 243 13.23 14.42 22.17
N ASP A 244 13.85 14.05 21.04
CA ASP A 244 13.36 14.33 19.70
C ASP A 244 12.50 13.19 19.14
N ASP A 245 12.12 12.18 19.97
CA ASP A 245 11.19 11.14 19.54
C ASP A 245 9.80 11.76 19.27
N PRO A 246 9.28 11.69 18.03
CA PRO A 246 7.94 12.18 17.68
C PRO A 246 6.84 11.62 18.59
N GLY A 247 7.06 10.44 19.21
CA GLY A 247 6.17 9.83 20.17
C GLY A 247 5.93 10.68 21.42
N VAL A 248 6.86 11.54 21.82
CA VAL A 248 6.72 12.44 22.98
C VAL A 248 5.63 13.48 22.71
N ILE A 249 5.71 14.16 21.55
CA ILE A 249 4.72 15.15 21.13
C ILE A 249 3.36 14.48 20.89
N LEU A 250 3.38 13.31 20.25
CA LEU A 250 2.17 12.52 19.98
C LEU A 250 1.46 12.15 21.29
N HIS A 251 2.21 11.76 22.32
CA HIS A 251 1.65 11.49 23.65
C HIS A 251 1.07 12.74 24.31
N ALA A 252 1.75 13.87 24.21
CA ALA A 252 1.25 15.15 24.75
C ALA A 252 -0.07 15.60 24.08
N CYS A 253 -0.30 15.24 22.82
CA CYS A 253 -1.53 15.51 22.07
C CYS A 253 -2.63 14.45 22.28
N SER A 254 -2.36 13.37 23.01
CA SER A 254 -3.22 12.19 23.11
C SER A 254 -4.64 12.52 23.56
N ASP A 255 -4.79 13.24 24.67
CA ASP A 255 -6.09 13.59 25.26
C ASP A 255 -6.95 14.43 24.31
N ASP A 256 -6.32 15.35 23.57
CA ASP A 256 -7.01 16.20 22.60
C ASP A 256 -7.43 15.41 21.34
N MET A 257 -6.63 14.46 20.90
CA MET A 257 -7.01 13.54 19.83
C MET A 257 -8.18 12.64 20.21
N ILE A 258 -8.18 12.13 21.45
CA ILE A 258 -9.27 11.31 21.99
C ILE A 258 -10.55 12.14 22.10
N LYS A 259 -10.48 13.37 22.61
CA LYS A 259 -11.63 14.29 22.65
C LYS A 259 -12.19 14.57 21.26
N LEU A 260 -11.30 14.85 20.30
CA LEU A 260 -11.71 15.11 18.92
C LEU A 260 -12.44 13.90 18.30
N TRP A 261 -11.91 12.70 18.51
CA TRP A 261 -12.48 11.45 17.97
C TRP A 261 -13.82 11.09 18.64
N ALA A 262 -13.97 11.36 19.91
CA ALA A 262 -15.21 11.10 20.68
C ALA A 262 -16.30 12.14 20.47
N ASP A 263 -16.02 13.28 19.82
CA ASP A 263 -16.97 14.39 19.70
C ASP A 263 -18.12 14.06 18.74
N PRO A 264 -19.39 14.14 19.20
CA PRO A 264 -20.55 13.79 18.38
C PRO A 264 -20.79 14.76 17.20
N THR A 265 -20.34 16.02 17.31
CA THR A 265 -20.44 17.00 16.23
C THR A 265 -19.48 16.64 15.11
N ILE A 266 -18.26 16.24 15.45
CA ILE A 266 -17.25 15.77 14.50
C ILE A 266 -17.72 14.48 13.83
N ARG A 267 -18.34 13.55 14.57
CA ARG A 267 -18.93 12.33 13.99
C ARG A 267 -20.05 12.65 12.97
N LYS A 268 -20.92 13.61 13.29
CA LYS A 268 -21.93 14.08 12.33
C LYS A 268 -21.32 14.74 11.11
N LEU A 269 -20.28 15.55 11.31
CA LEU A 269 -19.55 16.19 10.21
C LEU A 269 -18.95 15.17 9.25
N MET A 270 -18.30 14.13 9.78
CA MET A 270 -17.76 13.02 8.99
C MET A 270 -18.87 12.27 8.23
N ALA A 271 -20.05 12.09 8.85
CA ALA A 271 -21.18 11.44 8.20
C ALA A 271 -21.71 12.25 7.00
N VAL A 272 -21.77 13.58 7.08
CA VAL A 272 -22.15 14.48 5.98
C VAL A 272 -21.20 14.34 4.80
N GLU A 273 -19.90 14.23 5.05
CA GLU A 273 -18.86 14.02 4.04
C GLU A 273 -18.68 12.56 3.63
N LYS A 274 -19.48 11.64 4.18
CA LYS A 274 -19.35 10.19 3.98
C LYS A 274 -17.93 9.66 4.30
N MET A 275 -17.24 10.35 5.19
CA MET A 275 -15.92 9.95 5.66
C MET A 275 -16.07 8.88 6.73
N ARG A 276 -15.48 7.71 6.49
CA ARG A 276 -15.51 6.55 7.40
C ARG A 276 -14.10 6.05 7.62
N PRO A 277 -13.36 6.65 8.57
CA PRO A 277 -11.98 6.26 8.86
C PRO A 277 -11.85 4.78 9.26
N GLU A 278 -12.88 4.22 9.89
CA GLU A 278 -12.94 2.82 10.34
C GLU A 278 -12.83 1.80 9.20
N GLU A 279 -13.22 2.18 7.99
CA GLU A 279 -13.13 1.34 6.80
C GLU A 279 -11.77 1.44 6.08
N MET A 280 -10.97 2.45 6.46
CA MET A 280 -9.68 2.71 5.84
C MET A 280 -8.59 1.81 6.42
N ALA A 281 -7.61 1.47 5.60
CA ALA A 281 -6.41 0.82 6.10
C ALA A 281 -5.61 1.82 6.97
N GLY A 282 -5.00 1.32 8.05
CA GLY A 282 -4.25 2.18 8.98
C GLY A 282 -5.14 2.90 10.02
N PHE A 283 -6.32 2.39 10.28
CA PHE A 283 -7.21 2.94 11.31
C PHE A 283 -6.77 2.53 12.71
N PHE A 284 -6.48 3.53 13.56
CA PHE A 284 -6.04 3.36 14.94
C PHE A 284 -6.71 4.33 15.91
N LEU A 285 -7.73 5.10 15.50
CA LEU A 285 -8.32 6.13 16.37
C LEU A 285 -9.03 5.55 17.59
N ASP A 286 -9.56 4.33 17.52
CA ASP A 286 -10.13 3.64 18.68
C ASP A 286 -9.07 3.13 19.68
N ALA A 287 -7.80 3.07 19.24
CA ALA A 287 -6.67 2.59 20.03
C ALA A 287 -5.71 3.73 20.48
N LEU A 288 -6.15 4.99 20.40
CA LEU A 288 -5.30 6.17 20.68
C LEU A 288 -4.57 6.06 22.01
N HIS A 289 -5.27 5.70 23.11
CA HIS A 289 -4.67 5.49 24.42
C HIS A 289 -3.40 4.63 24.38
N ARG A 290 -3.45 3.54 23.62
CA ARG A 290 -2.40 2.55 23.54
C ARG A 290 -1.29 2.96 22.58
N VAL A 291 -1.66 3.39 21.37
CA VAL A 291 -0.68 3.68 20.30
C VAL A 291 0.10 4.98 20.52
N THR A 292 -0.43 5.89 21.35
CA THR A 292 0.25 7.13 21.73
C THR A 292 0.97 7.03 23.07
N SER A 293 0.96 5.86 23.74
CA SER A 293 1.67 5.70 25.01
C SER A 293 3.20 5.84 24.81
N PRO A 294 3.93 6.39 25.83
CA PRO A 294 5.38 6.68 25.70
C PRO A 294 6.22 5.48 25.29
N LYS A 295 5.88 4.28 25.78
CA LYS A 295 6.59 3.04 25.51
C LYS A 295 5.77 2.07 24.65
N TYR A 296 5.04 2.61 23.69
CA TYR A 296 4.25 1.79 22.78
C TYR A 296 5.11 0.86 21.93
N ILE A 297 4.80 -0.42 21.98
CA ILE A 297 5.38 -1.48 21.13
C ILE A 297 4.24 -2.07 20.31
N PRO A 298 4.35 -2.10 18.96
CA PRO A 298 3.32 -2.68 18.11
C PRO A 298 3.08 -4.16 18.40
N THR A 299 1.81 -4.54 18.47
CA THR A 299 1.38 -5.94 18.41
C THR A 299 1.43 -6.45 16.98
N ASP A 300 1.36 -7.75 16.78
CA ASP A 300 1.30 -8.34 15.43
C ASP A 300 0.04 -7.86 14.70
N ASP A 301 -1.07 -7.74 15.39
CA ASP A 301 -2.34 -7.19 14.88
C ASP A 301 -2.19 -5.71 14.44
N ASP A 302 -1.48 -4.89 15.19
CA ASP A 302 -1.18 -3.51 14.81
C ASP A 302 -0.39 -3.46 13.50
N ILE A 303 0.63 -4.32 13.37
CA ILE A 303 1.45 -4.38 12.16
C ILE A 303 0.60 -4.77 10.95
N LEU A 304 -0.30 -5.74 11.10
CA LEU A 304 -1.18 -6.18 10.02
C LEU A 304 -2.14 -5.08 9.56
N ARG A 305 -2.66 -4.27 10.48
CA ARG A 305 -3.55 -3.13 10.21
C ARG A 305 -2.82 -1.90 9.69
N ALA A 306 -1.53 -1.75 10.00
CA ALA A 306 -0.74 -0.59 9.59
C ALA A 306 -0.71 -0.44 8.07
N ARG A 307 -0.92 0.80 7.60
CA ARG A 307 -0.92 1.16 6.19
C ARG A 307 0.39 1.82 5.80
N LEU A 308 1.01 1.26 4.77
CA LEU A 308 2.10 1.88 4.04
C LEU A 308 1.83 1.66 2.55
N LYS A 309 1.82 2.73 1.75
CA LYS A 309 1.53 2.64 0.32
C LYS A 309 2.69 1.95 -0.40
N THR A 310 2.36 0.89 -1.15
CA THR A 310 3.33 0.16 -1.96
C THR A 310 3.49 0.85 -3.30
N VAL A 311 4.72 1.24 -3.64
CA VAL A 311 5.10 1.73 -4.97
C VAL A 311 6.04 0.75 -5.62
N GLY A 312 5.78 0.46 -6.89
CA GLY A 312 6.56 -0.52 -7.65
C GLY A 312 6.19 -1.96 -7.31
N VAL A 313 7.16 -2.86 -7.43
CA VAL A 313 7.03 -4.29 -7.18
C VAL A 313 8.09 -4.72 -6.17
N SER A 314 7.72 -5.50 -5.17
CA SER A 314 8.64 -6.10 -4.22
C SER A 314 8.61 -7.62 -4.29
N GLU A 315 9.78 -8.24 -4.29
CA GLU A 315 9.96 -9.69 -4.18
C GLU A 315 10.29 -10.05 -2.74
N HIS A 316 9.56 -11.00 -2.18
CA HIS A 316 9.78 -11.56 -0.85
C HIS A 316 10.02 -13.06 -0.95
N ARG A 317 11.07 -13.55 -0.31
CA ARG A 317 11.47 -14.95 -0.35
C ARG A 317 11.18 -15.64 0.98
N PHE A 318 10.54 -16.80 0.90
CA PHE A 318 10.16 -17.61 2.04
C PHE A 318 10.61 -19.05 1.86
N GLN A 319 11.18 -19.64 2.90
CA GLN A 319 11.42 -21.09 2.97
C GLN A 319 10.21 -21.76 3.59
N VAL A 320 9.42 -22.42 2.75
CA VAL A 320 8.19 -23.08 3.18
C VAL A 320 8.46 -24.55 3.36
N LYS A 321 8.26 -25.06 4.57
CA LYS A 321 8.37 -26.48 4.88
C LYS A 321 7.10 -27.18 4.41
N THR A 322 7.23 -28.04 3.41
CA THR A 322 6.15 -28.91 2.92
C THR A 322 6.48 -30.35 3.36
N GLY A 323 5.67 -30.94 4.21
CA GLY A 323 5.87 -32.35 4.59
C GLY A 323 4.75 -32.88 5.48
N HIS A 324 3.98 -33.83 4.96
CA HIS A 324 3.26 -34.80 5.77
C HIS A 324 4.18 -36.01 6.01
N LEU A 325 4.35 -36.41 7.27
CA LEU A 325 5.04 -37.61 7.74
C LEU A 325 6.46 -37.84 7.15
N GLY A 326 7.47 -37.27 7.76
CA GLY A 326 8.85 -37.81 7.74
C GLY A 326 9.81 -37.27 6.69
N SER A 327 9.37 -36.50 5.71
CA SER A 327 10.24 -35.87 4.71
C SER A 327 10.03 -34.35 4.73
N SER A 328 10.88 -33.64 5.45
CA SER A 328 10.88 -32.15 5.44
C SER A 328 11.49 -31.66 4.14
N MET A 329 10.72 -31.59 3.08
CA MET A 329 11.12 -30.86 1.88
C MET A 329 10.87 -29.37 2.11
N SER A 330 11.91 -28.57 2.01
CA SER A 330 11.81 -27.12 2.00
C SER A 330 11.70 -26.62 0.56
N SER A 331 10.68 -25.84 0.24
CA SER A 331 10.53 -25.20 -1.06
C SER A 331 10.77 -23.69 -0.96
N ASP A 332 11.49 -23.12 -1.93
CA ASP A 332 11.69 -21.69 -2.04
C ASP A 332 10.44 -21.04 -2.65
N TRP A 333 9.83 -20.12 -1.93
CA TRP A 333 8.66 -19.37 -2.37
C TRP A 333 9.02 -17.91 -2.59
N ARG A 334 8.64 -17.39 -3.75
CA ARG A 334 8.84 -15.99 -4.11
C ARG A 334 7.48 -15.33 -4.27
N VAL A 335 7.15 -14.46 -3.34
CA VAL A 335 5.88 -13.70 -3.35
C VAL A 335 6.16 -12.28 -3.81
N PHE A 336 5.46 -11.87 -4.85
CA PHE A 336 5.57 -10.54 -5.44
C PHE A 336 4.36 -9.69 -5.01
N ASP A 337 4.62 -8.58 -4.29
CA ASP A 337 3.61 -7.57 -3.97
C ASP A 337 3.76 -6.39 -4.92
N VAL A 338 2.69 -6.04 -5.60
CA VAL A 338 2.67 -4.96 -6.61
C VAL A 338 1.73 -3.85 -6.18
N GLY A 339 2.10 -2.61 -6.51
CA GLY A 339 1.23 -1.46 -6.28
C GLY A 339 -0.12 -1.62 -6.97
N GLY A 340 -1.22 -1.33 -6.26
CA GLY A 340 -2.59 -1.53 -6.73
C GLY A 340 -3.22 -0.33 -7.44
N GLN A 341 -2.47 0.71 -7.75
CA GLN A 341 -2.97 1.88 -8.49
C GLN A 341 -3.19 1.54 -9.97
N ARG A 342 -4.22 2.12 -10.58
CA ARG A 342 -4.53 1.93 -12.01
C ARG A 342 -3.37 2.27 -12.92
N SER A 343 -2.63 3.33 -12.62
CA SER A 343 -1.43 3.75 -13.37
C SER A 343 -0.31 2.70 -13.40
N LEU A 344 -0.31 1.75 -12.46
CA LEU A 344 0.71 0.70 -12.35
C LEU A 344 0.31 -0.64 -13.00
N LEU A 345 -0.88 -0.75 -13.60
CA LEU A 345 -1.34 -2.01 -14.21
C LEU A 345 -0.39 -2.50 -15.31
N ALA A 346 0.16 -1.59 -16.12
CA ALA A 346 1.15 -1.93 -17.14
C ALA A 346 2.45 -2.52 -16.56
N ALA A 347 2.80 -2.15 -15.32
CA ALA A 347 3.96 -2.68 -14.63
C ALA A 347 3.79 -4.14 -14.14
N TRP A 348 2.56 -4.70 -14.20
CA TRP A 348 2.29 -6.09 -13.81
C TRP A 348 2.67 -7.10 -14.91
N VAL A 349 2.51 -6.68 -16.18
CA VAL A 349 2.68 -7.57 -17.35
C VAL A 349 4.02 -8.31 -17.39
N PRO A 350 5.17 -7.68 -17.12
CA PRO A 350 6.47 -8.37 -17.09
C PRO A 350 6.56 -9.49 -16.06
N TYR A 351 5.68 -9.48 -15.04
CA TYR A 351 5.65 -10.49 -13.97
C TYR A 351 4.66 -11.63 -14.26
N PHE A 352 3.93 -11.60 -15.38
CA PHE A 352 2.98 -12.67 -15.71
C PHE A 352 3.68 -13.94 -16.19
N ASP A 353 4.85 -13.81 -16.82
CA ASP A 353 5.64 -14.95 -17.23
C ASP A 353 6.20 -15.70 -16.01
N ASP A 354 6.18 -17.01 -16.06
CA ASP A 354 6.71 -17.89 -15.01
C ASP A 354 6.02 -17.84 -13.64
N MET A 355 4.82 -17.28 -13.50
CA MET A 355 4.06 -17.34 -12.25
C MET A 355 3.36 -18.68 -12.11
N ASN A 356 3.53 -19.32 -10.93
CA ASN A 356 2.81 -20.53 -10.60
C ASN A 356 1.37 -20.23 -10.19
N ALA A 357 1.17 -19.16 -9.39
CA ALA A 357 -0.15 -18.75 -8.94
C ALA A 357 -0.29 -17.23 -8.87
N ILE A 358 -1.53 -16.76 -9.01
CA ILE A 358 -1.94 -15.38 -8.74
C ILE A 358 -3.00 -15.43 -7.65
N LEU A 359 -2.74 -14.69 -6.56
CA LEU A 359 -3.74 -14.41 -5.54
C LEU A 359 -4.35 -13.04 -5.85
N PHE A 360 -5.59 -13.04 -6.30
CA PHE A 360 -6.32 -11.80 -6.57
C PHE A 360 -7.19 -11.42 -5.39
N LEU A 361 -6.96 -10.23 -4.82
CA LEU A 361 -7.71 -9.71 -3.70
C LEU A 361 -8.74 -8.68 -4.17
N ALA A 362 -10.02 -9.03 -4.04
CA ALA A 362 -11.15 -8.15 -4.30
C ALA A 362 -11.76 -7.66 -2.97
N PRO A 363 -11.68 -6.37 -2.62
CA PRO A 363 -12.32 -5.83 -1.44
C PRO A 363 -13.82 -5.72 -1.68
N ILE A 364 -14.63 -6.62 -1.09
CA ILE A 364 -16.08 -6.66 -1.35
C ILE A 364 -16.89 -5.67 -0.51
N SER A 365 -16.28 -5.03 0.48
CA SER A 365 -16.91 -3.98 1.28
C SER A 365 -16.95 -2.61 0.62
N CYS A 366 -16.27 -2.43 -0.54
CA CYS A 366 -16.12 -1.13 -1.19
C CYS A 366 -17.20 -0.80 -2.22
N PHE A 367 -18.35 -1.46 -2.13
CA PHE A 367 -19.46 -1.30 -3.07
C PHE A 367 -20.09 0.11 -3.10
N ASP A 368 -19.95 0.85 -2.01
CA ASP A 368 -20.43 2.24 -1.81
C ASP A 368 -19.32 3.29 -1.95
N GLN A 369 -18.10 2.87 -2.39
CA GLN A 369 -16.93 3.73 -2.52
C GLN A 369 -16.59 3.95 -4.00
N VAL A 370 -15.93 5.08 -4.28
CA VAL A 370 -15.35 5.41 -5.58
C VAL A 370 -13.84 5.36 -5.53
N LEU A 371 -13.18 5.29 -6.69
CA LEU A 371 -11.72 5.35 -6.77
C LEU A 371 -11.22 6.74 -6.39
N GLN A 372 -10.07 6.81 -5.71
CA GLN A 372 -9.40 8.09 -5.43
C GLN A 372 -8.89 8.76 -6.72
N GLU A 373 -8.44 7.94 -7.67
CA GLU A 373 -7.93 8.40 -8.97
C GLU A 373 -9.04 8.84 -9.93
N ASP A 374 -10.26 8.31 -9.75
CA ASP A 374 -11.42 8.64 -10.61
C ASP A 374 -12.74 8.53 -9.81
N PRO A 375 -13.28 9.65 -9.32
CA PRO A 375 -14.51 9.66 -8.52
C PRO A 375 -15.76 9.16 -9.24
N ASN A 376 -15.73 8.99 -10.57
CA ASN A 376 -16.86 8.47 -11.34
C ASN A 376 -16.88 6.93 -11.38
N VAL A 377 -15.83 6.28 -10.92
CA VAL A 377 -15.69 4.82 -10.98
C VAL A 377 -15.92 4.20 -9.60
N ASN A 378 -16.93 3.32 -9.52
CA ASN A 378 -17.17 2.53 -8.32
C ASN A 378 -16.03 1.50 -8.11
N ARG A 379 -15.48 1.44 -6.90
CA ARG A 379 -14.35 0.56 -6.56
C ARG A 379 -14.65 -0.91 -6.76
N LEU A 380 -15.86 -1.37 -6.44
CA LEU A 380 -16.20 -2.77 -6.64
C LEU A 380 -16.34 -3.10 -8.13
N ALA A 381 -16.96 -2.20 -8.93
CA ALA A 381 -17.03 -2.36 -10.38
C ALA A 381 -15.63 -2.44 -11.02
N ASP A 382 -14.69 -1.62 -10.56
CA ASP A 382 -13.29 -1.68 -11.02
C ASP A 382 -12.62 -3.02 -10.65
N SER A 383 -12.91 -3.57 -9.45
CA SER A 383 -12.41 -4.92 -9.07
C SER A 383 -12.93 -6.01 -10.01
N PHE A 384 -14.16 -5.91 -10.48
CA PHE A 384 -14.71 -6.83 -11.48
C PHE A 384 -14.01 -6.69 -12.83
N LEU A 385 -13.74 -5.46 -13.29
CA LEU A 385 -13.02 -5.21 -14.53
C LEU A 385 -11.59 -5.73 -14.49
N LEU A 386 -10.88 -5.52 -13.37
CA LEU A 386 -9.55 -6.07 -13.15
C LEU A 386 -9.55 -7.60 -13.16
N TRP A 387 -10.49 -8.21 -12.45
CA TRP A 387 -10.63 -9.67 -12.45
C TRP A 387 -10.89 -10.21 -13.86
N LYS A 388 -11.80 -9.58 -14.59
CA LYS A 388 -12.09 -9.92 -15.99
C LYS A 388 -10.82 -9.86 -16.84
N SER A 389 -10.01 -8.81 -16.72
CA SER A 389 -8.78 -8.66 -17.50
C SER A 389 -7.75 -9.75 -17.19
N ILE A 390 -7.68 -10.22 -15.93
CA ILE A 390 -6.77 -11.30 -15.50
C ILE A 390 -7.26 -12.66 -16.02
N VAL A 391 -8.52 -12.99 -15.85
CA VAL A 391 -9.05 -14.31 -16.25
C VAL A 391 -9.07 -14.49 -17.77
N SER A 392 -9.22 -13.40 -18.54
CA SER A 392 -9.20 -13.40 -19.99
C SER A 392 -7.81 -13.31 -20.61
N ASN A 393 -6.76 -13.08 -19.80
CA ASN A 393 -5.40 -12.86 -20.32
C ASN A 393 -4.78 -14.16 -20.84
N PRO A 394 -4.36 -14.23 -22.12
CA PRO A 394 -3.77 -15.42 -22.71
C PRO A 394 -2.49 -15.89 -22.03
N LEU A 395 -1.67 -14.96 -21.53
CA LEU A 395 -0.40 -15.26 -20.85
C LEU A 395 -0.63 -16.05 -19.56
N LEU A 396 -1.78 -15.84 -18.92
CA LEU A 396 -2.12 -16.43 -17.63
C LEU A 396 -2.88 -17.76 -17.72
N LYS A 397 -3.05 -18.35 -18.91
CA LYS A 397 -3.82 -19.60 -19.08
C LYS A 397 -3.32 -20.77 -18.23
N LYS A 398 -2.03 -20.83 -17.97
CA LYS A 398 -1.37 -21.92 -17.22
C LYS A 398 -1.14 -21.61 -15.75
N THR A 399 -1.44 -20.38 -15.30
CA THR A 399 -1.20 -19.89 -13.93
C THR A 399 -2.41 -20.18 -13.06
N ASP A 400 -2.25 -20.71 -11.86
CA ASP A 400 -3.36 -20.95 -10.95
C ASP A 400 -3.93 -19.62 -10.44
N LEU A 401 -5.26 -19.47 -10.49
CA LEU A 401 -5.92 -18.27 -10.00
C LEU A 401 -6.69 -18.57 -8.70
N VAL A 402 -6.34 -17.84 -7.67
CA VAL A 402 -7.02 -17.87 -6.38
C VAL A 402 -7.65 -16.50 -6.11
N LEU A 403 -8.93 -16.46 -5.86
CA LEU A 403 -9.68 -15.25 -5.55
C LEU A 403 -9.91 -15.15 -4.04
N PHE A 404 -9.50 -14.04 -3.46
CA PHE A 404 -9.86 -13.63 -2.10
C PHE A 404 -10.93 -12.56 -2.17
N LEU A 405 -12.16 -12.87 -1.77
CA LEU A 405 -13.22 -11.90 -1.50
C LEU A 405 -12.94 -11.33 -0.11
N ASN A 406 -12.21 -10.24 -0.07
CA ASN A 406 -11.61 -9.69 1.14
C ASN A 406 -12.45 -8.59 1.79
N LYS A 407 -12.13 -8.26 3.05
CA LYS A 407 -12.83 -7.28 3.91
C LYS A 407 -14.28 -7.72 4.21
N CYS A 408 -14.47 -9.01 4.48
CA CYS A 408 -15.78 -9.59 4.81
C CYS A 408 -16.34 -9.04 6.13
N ASP A 409 -15.48 -8.75 7.08
CA ASP A 409 -15.78 -8.09 8.36
C ASP A 409 -16.44 -6.73 8.13
N ILE A 410 -15.82 -5.87 7.33
CA ILE A 410 -16.34 -4.54 6.99
C ILE A 410 -17.65 -4.64 6.20
N LEU A 411 -17.76 -5.60 5.25
CA LEU A 411 -19.02 -5.82 4.54
C LEU A 411 -20.15 -6.15 5.51
N ARG A 412 -19.92 -7.06 6.45
CA ARG A 412 -20.91 -7.44 7.47
C ARG A 412 -21.38 -6.23 8.28
N THR A 413 -20.43 -5.45 8.81
CA THR A 413 -20.74 -4.25 9.60
C THR A 413 -21.55 -3.23 8.80
N LYS A 414 -21.24 -3.03 7.51
CA LYS A 414 -22.01 -2.12 6.65
C LYS A 414 -23.45 -2.56 6.45
N LEU A 415 -23.67 -3.83 6.16
CA LEU A 415 -25.00 -4.37 5.93
C LEU A 415 -25.84 -4.33 7.22
N GLU A 416 -25.23 -4.64 8.37
CA GLU A 416 -25.85 -4.54 9.70
C GLU A 416 -26.18 -3.09 10.10
N SER A 417 -25.37 -2.11 9.65
CA SER A 417 -25.65 -0.68 9.84
C SER A 417 -26.76 -0.13 8.92
N GLY A 418 -27.34 -0.98 8.07
CA GLY A 418 -28.45 -0.63 7.19
C GLY A 418 -28.05 -0.08 5.82
N ILE A 419 -26.74 -0.06 5.48
CA ILE A 419 -26.29 0.31 4.13
C ILE A 419 -26.68 -0.81 3.16
N ARG A 420 -27.50 -0.48 2.17
CA ARG A 420 -28.06 -1.48 1.25
C ARG A 420 -27.15 -1.70 0.05
N LEU A 421 -26.79 -2.93 -0.23
CA LEU A 421 -26.01 -3.30 -1.43
C LEU A 421 -26.77 -2.97 -2.72
N GLY A 422 -28.10 -3.13 -2.74
CA GLY A 422 -28.94 -2.88 -3.89
C GLY A 422 -28.96 -1.41 -4.34
N ASP A 423 -28.73 -0.46 -3.43
CA ASP A 423 -28.71 0.97 -3.75
C ASP A 423 -27.49 1.35 -4.62
N TYR A 424 -26.41 0.57 -4.57
CA TYR A 424 -25.19 0.79 -5.34
C TYR A 424 -25.01 -0.20 -6.48
N ILE A 425 -25.59 -1.40 -6.36
CA ILE A 425 -25.48 -2.47 -7.36
C ILE A 425 -26.90 -2.87 -7.80
N THR A 426 -27.39 -2.23 -8.85
CA THR A 426 -28.76 -2.45 -9.38
C THR A 426 -29.04 -3.91 -9.69
N SER A 427 -28.06 -4.66 -10.17
CA SER A 427 -28.22 -6.11 -10.46
C SER A 427 -28.34 -7.00 -9.22
N TYR A 428 -28.14 -6.43 -8.01
CA TYR A 428 -28.45 -7.09 -6.75
C TYR A 428 -29.97 -7.15 -6.53
N GLY A 429 -30.70 -6.09 -6.90
CA GLY A 429 -32.14 -6.00 -6.77
C GLY A 429 -32.62 -6.07 -5.31
N ASP A 430 -33.80 -6.65 -5.12
CA ASP A 430 -34.49 -6.73 -3.82
C ASP A 430 -34.08 -7.92 -2.95
N ARG A 431 -32.87 -8.48 -3.17
CA ARG A 431 -32.38 -9.59 -2.33
C ARG A 431 -32.17 -9.12 -0.88
N PRO A 432 -32.23 -10.06 0.09
CA PRO A 432 -31.96 -9.74 1.50
C PRO A 432 -30.64 -8.99 1.68
N ASN A 433 -30.64 -7.94 2.51
CA ASN A 433 -29.46 -7.13 2.79
C ASN A 433 -28.65 -7.71 3.96
N ASP A 434 -28.33 -9.00 3.90
CA ASP A 434 -27.50 -9.72 4.85
C ASP A 434 -26.20 -10.20 4.23
N PHE A 435 -25.24 -10.57 5.08
CA PHE A 435 -23.91 -10.98 4.65
C PHE A 435 -23.94 -12.24 3.77
N GLU A 436 -24.77 -13.22 4.08
CA GLU A 436 -24.79 -14.49 3.36
C GLU A 436 -25.32 -14.30 1.93
N SER A 437 -26.44 -13.58 1.79
CA SER A 437 -27.02 -13.24 0.49
C SER A 437 -26.09 -12.40 -0.36
N ALA A 438 -25.49 -11.33 0.23
CA ALA A 438 -24.57 -10.43 -0.45
C ALA A 438 -23.28 -11.13 -0.90
N SER A 439 -22.64 -11.87 0.01
CA SER A 439 -21.39 -12.57 -0.27
C SER A 439 -21.57 -13.70 -1.30
N THR A 440 -22.66 -14.46 -1.22
CA THR A 440 -23.01 -15.48 -2.20
C THR A 440 -23.25 -14.87 -3.58
N TYR A 441 -23.96 -13.76 -3.65
CA TYR A 441 -24.19 -13.05 -4.91
C TYR A 441 -22.86 -12.58 -5.54
N LEU A 442 -22.00 -11.92 -4.77
CA LEU A 442 -20.71 -11.45 -5.25
C LEU A 442 -19.83 -12.60 -5.73
N ARG A 443 -19.75 -13.70 -4.95
CA ARG A 443 -19.03 -14.92 -5.36
C ARG A 443 -19.54 -15.46 -6.69
N LYS A 444 -20.87 -15.52 -6.89
CA LYS A 444 -21.47 -15.98 -8.16
C LYS A 444 -21.10 -15.08 -9.32
N LYS A 445 -21.03 -13.75 -9.11
CA LYS A 445 -20.63 -12.80 -10.16
C LYS A 445 -19.17 -12.98 -10.57
N PHE A 446 -18.24 -13.10 -9.62
CA PHE A 446 -16.83 -13.37 -9.91
C PHE A 446 -16.64 -14.75 -10.57
N ALA A 447 -17.34 -15.79 -10.11
CA ALA A 447 -17.33 -17.11 -10.70
C ALA A 447 -17.87 -17.12 -12.14
N GLY A 448 -18.91 -16.31 -12.41
CA GLY A 448 -19.46 -16.15 -13.75
C GLY A 448 -18.42 -15.63 -14.76
N LEU A 449 -17.65 -14.60 -14.38
CA LEU A 449 -16.55 -14.08 -15.21
C LEU A 449 -15.47 -15.15 -15.47
N MET A 450 -15.15 -15.95 -14.44
CA MET A 450 -14.19 -17.04 -14.60
C MET A 450 -14.68 -18.09 -15.59
N LYS A 451 -15.94 -18.52 -15.47
CA LYS A 451 -16.56 -19.51 -16.37
C LYS A 451 -16.64 -18.99 -17.82
N GLU A 452 -17.00 -17.73 -17.99
CA GLU A 452 -17.14 -17.10 -19.33
C GLU A 452 -15.81 -17.02 -20.08
N HIS A 453 -14.73 -16.68 -19.37
CA HIS A 453 -13.44 -16.35 -20.01
C HIS A 453 -12.35 -17.39 -19.86
N ALA A 454 -12.42 -18.26 -18.84
CA ALA A 454 -11.38 -19.25 -18.54
C ALA A 454 -11.83 -20.73 -18.70
N GLY A 455 -13.09 -20.98 -19.09
CA GLY A 455 -13.62 -22.32 -19.33
C GLY A 455 -13.59 -23.22 -18.09
N ASP A 456 -13.06 -24.46 -18.24
CA ASP A 456 -13.03 -25.48 -17.19
C ASP A 456 -11.89 -25.30 -16.18
N ARG A 457 -11.26 -24.14 -16.14
CA ARG A 457 -10.18 -23.82 -15.20
C ARG A 457 -10.71 -23.86 -13.76
N PRO A 458 -9.98 -24.48 -12.80
CA PRO A 458 -10.40 -24.54 -11.40
C PRO A 458 -10.62 -23.13 -10.82
N PHE A 459 -11.73 -22.93 -10.12
CA PHE A 459 -12.06 -21.70 -9.44
C PHE A 459 -11.88 -21.85 -7.92
N TYR A 460 -10.78 -21.32 -7.42
CA TYR A 460 -10.49 -21.25 -6.00
C TYR A 460 -10.92 -19.90 -5.45
N CYS A 461 -11.88 -19.88 -4.52
CA CYS A 461 -12.44 -18.65 -3.97
C CYS A 461 -12.62 -18.76 -2.46
N HIS A 462 -12.05 -17.81 -1.73
CA HIS A 462 -12.11 -17.74 -0.28
C HIS A 462 -12.67 -16.39 0.18
N PHE A 463 -13.53 -16.41 1.20
CA PHE A 463 -13.92 -15.22 1.93
C PHE A 463 -12.88 -14.93 3.00
N THR A 464 -12.35 -13.71 3.02
CA THR A 464 -11.24 -13.36 3.91
C THR A 464 -11.47 -12.04 4.63
N SER A 465 -10.97 -11.98 5.87
CA SER A 465 -10.61 -10.75 6.54
C SER A 465 -9.12 -10.87 6.88
N VAL A 466 -8.25 -10.30 6.04
CA VAL A 466 -6.80 -10.53 6.16
C VAL A 466 -6.18 -9.92 7.43
N THR A 467 -6.96 -9.20 8.22
CA THR A 467 -6.59 -8.76 9.57
C THR A 467 -6.89 -9.83 10.63
N ASP A 468 -7.71 -10.84 10.33
CA ASP A 468 -7.88 -12.03 11.16
C ASP A 468 -6.77 -13.04 10.82
N THR A 469 -5.77 -13.12 11.70
CA THR A 469 -4.57 -13.95 11.50
C THR A 469 -4.86 -15.43 11.48
N GLN A 470 -5.77 -15.92 12.33
CA GLN A 470 -6.05 -17.36 12.47
C GLN A 470 -6.75 -17.90 11.22
N SER A 471 -7.86 -17.25 10.82
CA SER A 471 -8.61 -17.66 9.62
C SER A 471 -7.74 -17.47 8.36
N THR A 472 -6.97 -16.39 8.28
CA THR A 472 -6.09 -16.15 7.14
C THR A 472 -4.98 -17.18 7.05
N ALA A 473 -4.36 -17.58 8.15
CA ALA A 473 -3.33 -18.61 8.18
C ALA A 473 -3.85 -19.94 7.64
N LEU A 474 -5.03 -20.39 8.06
CA LEU A 474 -5.65 -21.61 7.55
C LEU A 474 -5.93 -21.54 6.05
N ILE A 475 -6.44 -20.41 5.56
CA ILE A 475 -6.71 -20.20 4.13
C ILE A 475 -5.41 -20.23 3.33
N LEU A 476 -4.37 -19.52 3.78
CA LEU A 476 -3.07 -19.50 3.12
C LEU A 476 -2.42 -20.90 3.11
N GLN A 477 -2.56 -21.67 4.17
CA GLN A 477 -2.09 -23.06 4.21
C GLN A 477 -2.83 -23.94 3.18
N ASN A 478 -4.15 -23.83 3.08
CA ASN A 478 -4.94 -24.54 2.07
C ASN A 478 -4.53 -24.14 0.64
N VAL A 479 -4.32 -22.84 0.39
CA VAL A 479 -3.84 -22.33 -0.91
C VAL A 479 -2.45 -22.89 -1.22
N GLN A 480 -1.57 -22.94 -0.22
CA GLN A 480 -0.25 -23.53 -0.34
C GLN A 480 -0.33 -25.02 -0.79
N ASP A 481 -1.17 -25.80 -0.14
CA ASP A 481 -1.36 -27.23 -0.47
C ASP A 481 -1.89 -27.43 -1.90
N VAL A 482 -2.80 -26.56 -2.35
CA VAL A 482 -3.31 -26.56 -3.73
C VAL A 482 -2.19 -26.27 -4.73
N ILE A 483 -1.43 -25.19 -4.52
CA ILE A 483 -0.34 -24.78 -5.43
C ILE A 483 0.75 -25.86 -5.51
N VAL A 484 1.15 -26.44 -4.38
CA VAL A 484 2.16 -27.51 -4.34
C VAL A 484 1.65 -28.74 -5.10
N ARG A 485 0.41 -29.15 -4.86
CA ARG A 485 -0.21 -30.32 -5.54
C ARG A 485 -0.26 -30.14 -7.05
N ASP A 486 -0.69 -28.96 -7.51
CA ASP A 486 -0.83 -28.68 -8.93
C ASP A 486 0.54 -28.52 -9.62
N ASN A 487 1.55 -27.98 -8.93
CA ASN A 487 2.93 -27.99 -9.41
C ASN A 487 3.51 -29.40 -9.53
N LEU A 488 3.27 -30.27 -8.54
CA LEU A 488 3.71 -31.67 -8.60
C LEU A 488 3.08 -32.41 -9.76
N LYS A 489 1.77 -32.22 -10.01
CA LYS A 489 1.07 -32.82 -11.18
C LYS A 489 1.68 -32.36 -12.50
N ARG A 490 1.99 -31.07 -12.65
CA ARG A 490 2.61 -30.52 -13.86
C ARG A 490 4.02 -31.05 -14.06
N SER A 491 4.80 -31.18 -13.00
CA SER A 491 6.16 -31.75 -13.06
C SER A 491 6.15 -33.23 -13.43
N ALA A 492 5.17 -34.01 -12.94
CA ALA A 492 5.01 -35.42 -13.28
C ALA A 492 4.49 -35.68 -14.70
N LEU A 493 3.86 -34.69 -15.34
CA LEU A 493 3.37 -34.76 -16.73
C LEU A 493 4.41 -34.34 -17.77
N VAL A 494 5.51 -33.72 -17.35
CA VAL A 494 6.59 -33.21 -18.22
C VAL A 494 7.88 -34.06 -18.11
N GLY A 495 7.89 -35.07 -17.20
CA GLY A 495 8.99 -36.00 -17.01
C GLY A 495 8.87 -37.26 -17.84
#